data_91ec77f5cfc2099df213b5d6d6c8dd40
#
_entry.id   91ec77f5cfc2099df213b5d6d6c8dd40
#
_cell.length_a   1.000
_cell.length_b   1.000
_cell.length_c   1.000
_cell.angle_alpha   90.00
_cell.angle_beta   90.00
_cell.angle_gamma   90.00
#
_symmetry.space_group_name_H-M   'P 1'
#
loop_
_entity.id
_entity.type
_entity.pdbx_description
1 polymer ?
#
loop_
_entity_poly.entity_id
_entity_poly.type
_entity_poly.pdbx_seq_one_letter_code
_entity_poly.pdbx_strand_id
1 'polypeptide(L)'
;PLPTPVRTPYKRKNRSRSRDNLMKPIYVLNGPNLNMLGLREPAIYGSETLKDVEARCLARASELGFAIDFRQTNIEGELVSWIHEARTKASGIALNAGAYTHTSIALHDALKAADVPAVEVHLSNVHKREAFRHHSFIAPAVNGVICGFGVNSYELAISALASIITANKKG
;
A
#
# COMPACT_ATOMS: atom_id res chain seq x y z
N PRO A 1 -65.04 2.21 -33.34
CA PRO A 1 -64.08 2.62 -32.32
C PRO A 1 -62.96 1.57 -32.17
N LEU A 2 -61.72 1.95 -32.43
CA LEU A 2 -60.54 1.11 -32.29
C LEU A 2 -60.13 1.03 -30.81
N PRO A 3 -59.66 -0.10 -30.30
CA PRO A 3 -59.24 -0.23 -28.91
C PRO A 3 -57.92 0.44 -28.67
N THR A 4 -57.84 1.18 -27.58
CA THR A 4 -56.65 1.90 -27.07
C THR A 4 -55.55 0.91 -26.69
N PRO A 5 -54.30 1.13 -27.06
CA PRO A 5 -53.17 0.24 -26.68
C PRO A 5 -52.87 0.38 -25.19
N VAL A 6 -52.91 -0.71 -24.46
CA VAL A 6 -52.46 -0.83 -23.07
C VAL A 6 -50.94 -0.73 -23.02
N ARG A 7 -50.42 0.35 -22.41
CA ARG A 7 -48.99 0.51 -22.12
C ARG A 7 -48.62 -0.41 -20.96
N THR A 8 -47.88 -1.47 -21.21
CA THR A 8 -47.17 -2.25 -20.19
C THR A 8 -46.08 -1.43 -19.55
N PRO A 9 -45.96 -1.42 -18.20
CA PRO A 9 -44.88 -0.68 -17.54
C PRO A 9 -43.54 -1.34 -17.79
N TYR A 10 -42.61 -0.56 -18.34
CA TYR A 10 -41.22 -0.94 -18.55
C TYR A 10 -40.55 -1.23 -17.21
N LYS A 11 -40.37 -2.51 -16.86
CA LYS A 11 -39.61 -2.95 -15.70
C LYS A 11 -38.15 -2.50 -15.90
N ARG A 12 -37.74 -1.44 -15.19
CA ARG A 12 -36.29 -1.12 -15.03
C ARG A 12 -35.64 -2.35 -14.40
N LYS A 13 -34.86 -3.08 -15.18
CA LYS A 13 -33.89 -4.05 -14.66
C LYS A 13 -32.92 -3.28 -13.79
N ASN A 14 -33.06 -3.38 -12.47
CA ASN A 14 -31.99 -3.07 -11.54
C ASN A 14 -30.82 -3.95 -11.93
N ARG A 15 -29.87 -3.39 -12.68
CA ARG A 15 -28.54 -3.98 -12.82
C ARG A 15 -27.95 -3.96 -11.42
N SER A 16 -28.02 -5.08 -10.72
CA SER A 16 -27.11 -5.38 -9.63
C SER A 16 -25.72 -5.18 -10.20
N ARG A 17 -25.04 -4.12 -9.79
CA ARG A 17 -23.59 -3.99 -10.05
C ARG A 17 -23.00 -5.24 -9.42
N SER A 18 -22.54 -6.15 -10.27
CA SER A 18 -21.86 -7.36 -9.88
C SER A 18 -20.71 -6.98 -8.94
N ARG A 19 -20.58 -7.72 -7.83
CA ARG A 19 -19.49 -7.57 -6.84
C ARG A 19 -18.08 -7.79 -7.43
N ASP A 20 -17.97 -8.11 -8.70
CA ASP A 20 -16.75 -8.50 -9.40
C ASP A 20 -15.86 -7.31 -9.82
N ASN A 21 -16.18 -6.08 -9.46
CA ASN A 21 -15.37 -4.89 -9.74
C ASN A 21 -14.82 -4.23 -8.48
N LEU A 22 -14.62 -4.99 -7.40
CA LEU A 22 -13.85 -4.54 -6.25
C LEU A 22 -12.39 -4.39 -6.69
N MET A 23 -11.88 -3.16 -6.63
CA MET A 23 -10.45 -2.91 -6.85
C MET A 23 -9.65 -3.75 -5.85
N LYS A 24 -8.61 -4.43 -6.33
CA LYS A 24 -7.67 -5.13 -5.47
C LYS A 24 -7.12 -4.15 -4.42
N PRO A 25 -6.87 -4.59 -3.17
CA PRO A 25 -6.36 -3.73 -2.12
C PRO A 25 -4.95 -3.22 -2.44
N ILE A 26 -4.56 -2.12 -1.81
CA ILE A 26 -3.16 -1.74 -1.68
C ILE A 26 -2.58 -2.56 -0.52
N TYR A 27 -1.49 -3.27 -0.76
CA TYR A 27 -0.75 -3.96 0.30
C TYR A 27 0.13 -2.94 1.03
N VAL A 28 -0.01 -2.87 2.36
CA VAL A 28 0.88 -2.12 3.24
C VAL A 28 1.72 -3.12 4.02
N LEU A 29 2.95 -3.30 3.58
CA LEU A 29 3.85 -4.33 4.10
C LEU A 29 4.90 -3.71 5.02
N ASN A 30 5.02 -4.27 6.20
CA ASN A 30 5.90 -3.78 7.26
C ASN A 30 6.92 -4.85 7.66
N GLY A 31 8.18 -4.46 7.67
CA GLY A 31 9.33 -5.30 7.97
C GLY A 31 9.67 -5.37 9.47
N PRO A 32 10.91 -5.81 9.78
CA PRO A 32 11.32 -6.13 11.13
C PRO A 32 11.27 -4.95 12.07
N ASN A 33 10.95 -5.26 13.33
CA ASN A 33 10.87 -4.34 14.47
C ASN A 33 9.75 -3.28 14.40
N LEU A 34 8.97 -3.21 13.32
CA LEU A 34 7.84 -2.27 13.24
C LEU A 34 6.69 -2.64 14.20
N ASN A 35 6.59 -3.91 14.59
CA ASN A 35 5.72 -4.34 15.67
C ASN A 35 6.06 -3.72 17.04
N MET A 36 7.27 -3.15 17.20
CA MET A 36 7.75 -2.49 18.41
C MET A 36 7.58 -0.97 18.39
N LEU A 37 6.88 -0.41 17.39
CA LEU A 37 6.56 1.02 17.36
C LEU A 37 5.78 1.44 18.62
N GLY A 38 6.10 2.64 19.12
CA GLY A 38 5.56 3.18 20.37
C GLY A 38 6.25 2.66 21.64
N LEU A 39 6.97 1.54 21.56
CA LEU A 39 7.75 0.97 22.68
C LEU A 39 9.25 1.23 22.52
N ARG A 40 9.74 1.41 21.29
CA ARG A 40 11.16 1.57 20.97
C ARG A 40 11.45 2.96 20.44
N GLU A 41 12.50 3.59 20.99
CA GLU A 41 13.07 4.86 20.53
C GLU A 41 12.01 5.95 20.21
N PRO A 42 11.15 6.37 21.19
CA PRO A 42 10.08 7.35 20.92
C PRO A 42 10.57 8.69 20.38
N ALA A 43 11.81 9.07 20.71
CA ALA A 43 12.46 10.29 20.20
C ALA A 43 12.69 10.26 18.68
N ILE A 44 12.78 9.07 18.08
CA ILE A 44 13.03 8.89 16.64
C ILE A 44 11.72 8.59 15.88
N TYR A 45 10.89 7.72 16.44
CA TYR A 45 9.70 7.17 15.76
C TYR A 45 8.38 7.72 16.28
N GLY A 46 8.37 8.51 17.37
CA GLY A 46 7.17 8.98 18.05
C GLY A 46 6.54 7.93 18.97
N SER A 47 5.41 8.29 19.58
CA SER A 47 4.64 7.42 20.50
C SER A 47 3.56 6.60 19.78
N GLU A 48 3.35 6.80 18.51
CA GLU A 48 2.34 6.09 17.72
C GLU A 48 2.72 4.61 17.56
N THR A 49 1.75 3.75 17.75
CA THR A 49 1.90 2.29 17.61
C THR A 49 1.68 1.86 16.16
N LEU A 50 2.03 0.60 15.84
CA LEU A 50 1.72 0.05 14.50
C LEU A 50 0.21 -0.02 14.23
N LYS A 51 -0.63 -0.15 15.27
CA LYS A 51 -2.09 -0.07 15.15
C LYS A 51 -2.57 1.32 14.75
N ASP A 52 -1.93 2.36 15.29
CA ASP A 52 -2.26 3.73 14.90
C ASP A 52 -1.90 3.99 13.44
N VAL A 53 -0.76 3.45 12.99
CA VAL A 53 -0.37 3.47 11.56
C VAL A 53 -1.41 2.79 10.70
N GLU A 54 -1.84 1.57 11.07
CA GLU A 54 -2.88 0.82 10.35
C GLU A 54 -4.18 1.61 10.25
N ALA A 55 -4.65 2.17 11.36
CA ALA A 55 -5.88 2.96 11.40
C ALA A 55 -5.83 4.17 10.46
N ARG A 56 -4.70 4.88 10.41
CA ARG A 56 -4.50 6.02 9.51
C ARG A 56 -4.42 5.59 8.05
N CYS A 57 -3.76 4.46 7.76
CA CYS A 57 -3.73 3.89 6.42
C CYS A 57 -5.13 3.53 5.91
N LEU A 58 -5.94 2.88 6.76
CA LEU A 58 -7.32 2.50 6.44
C LEU A 58 -8.19 3.74 6.16
N ALA A 59 -8.10 4.76 7.01
CA ALA A 59 -8.85 6.01 6.82
C ALA A 59 -8.46 6.68 5.50
N ARG A 60 -7.15 6.84 5.24
CA ARG A 60 -6.67 7.49 4.02
C ARG A 60 -7.05 6.73 2.75
N ALA A 61 -6.91 5.43 2.75
CA ALA A 61 -7.29 4.60 1.61
C ALA A 61 -8.79 4.68 1.33
N SER A 62 -9.63 4.63 2.38
CA SER A 62 -11.08 4.76 2.27
C SER A 62 -11.50 6.08 1.62
N GLU A 63 -10.89 7.20 2.01
CA GLU A 63 -11.11 8.51 1.38
C GLU A 63 -10.83 8.49 -0.13
N LEU A 64 -9.83 7.71 -0.55
CA LEU A 64 -9.41 7.60 -1.94
C LEU A 64 -10.13 6.47 -2.71
N GLY A 65 -11.04 5.72 -2.04
CA GLY A 65 -11.80 4.63 -2.64
C GLY A 65 -11.03 3.31 -2.79
N PHE A 66 -9.99 3.10 -1.96
CA PHE A 66 -9.19 1.87 -1.94
C PHE A 66 -9.40 1.07 -0.65
N ALA A 67 -9.25 -0.24 -0.74
CA ALA A 67 -9.06 -1.13 0.41
C ALA A 67 -7.57 -1.28 0.72
N ILE A 68 -7.25 -1.64 1.96
CA ILE A 68 -5.90 -1.93 2.45
C ILE A 68 -5.82 -3.38 2.91
N ASP A 69 -4.69 -4.02 2.64
CA ASP A 69 -4.25 -5.25 3.30
C ASP A 69 -2.96 -4.90 4.06
N PHE A 70 -3.06 -4.81 5.38
CA PHE A 70 -1.98 -4.34 6.25
C PHE A 70 -1.33 -5.52 6.96
N ARG A 71 -0.02 -5.72 6.75
CA ARG A 71 0.73 -6.86 7.29
C ARG A 71 2.06 -6.41 7.89
N GLN A 72 2.55 -7.20 8.86
CA GLN A 72 3.88 -7.01 9.45
C GLN A 72 4.53 -8.36 9.69
N THR A 73 5.83 -8.45 9.43
CA THR A 73 6.66 -9.60 9.78
C THR A 73 8.09 -9.19 10.08
N ASN A 74 8.77 -10.00 10.90
CA ASN A 74 10.21 -9.90 11.11
C ASN A 74 11.01 -10.82 10.16
N ILE A 75 10.32 -11.62 9.33
CA ILE A 75 10.93 -12.65 8.48
C ILE A 75 11.04 -12.13 7.04
N GLU A 76 12.26 -12.01 6.54
CA GLU A 76 12.53 -11.51 5.19
C GLU A 76 11.84 -12.32 4.09
N GLY A 77 11.91 -13.66 4.17
CA GLY A 77 11.28 -14.55 3.20
C GLY A 77 9.76 -14.45 3.15
N GLU A 78 9.14 -14.09 4.27
CA GLU A 78 7.70 -13.84 4.30
C GLU A 78 7.33 -12.55 3.57
N LEU A 79 8.12 -11.49 3.73
CA LEU A 79 7.97 -10.26 2.92
C LEU A 79 8.12 -10.56 1.42
N VAL A 80 9.12 -11.36 1.03
CA VAL A 80 9.29 -11.80 -0.37
C VAL A 80 8.04 -12.51 -0.87
N SER A 81 7.49 -13.44 -0.09
CA SER A 81 6.28 -14.19 -0.46
C SER A 81 5.06 -13.29 -0.61
N TRP A 82 4.88 -12.30 0.26
CA TRP A 82 3.78 -11.34 0.17
C TRP A 82 3.93 -10.40 -1.04
N ILE A 83 5.14 -10.02 -1.39
CA ILE A 83 5.41 -9.23 -2.60
C ILE A 83 5.07 -10.05 -3.85
N HIS A 84 5.43 -11.35 -3.89
CA HIS A 84 5.03 -12.24 -4.99
C HIS A 84 3.51 -12.39 -5.08
N GLU A 85 2.83 -12.52 -3.94
CA GLU A 85 1.38 -12.59 -3.87
C GLU A 85 0.72 -11.33 -4.44
N ALA A 86 1.31 -10.16 -4.17
CA ALA A 86 0.80 -8.87 -4.63
C ALA A 86 0.65 -8.78 -6.15
N ARG A 87 1.48 -9.49 -6.93
CA ARG A 87 1.39 -9.56 -8.39
C ARG A 87 -0.02 -9.83 -8.89
N THR A 88 -0.75 -10.70 -8.21
CA THR A 88 -2.09 -11.13 -8.63
C THR A 88 -3.20 -10.59 -7.74
N LYS A 89 -2.90 -10.23 -6.50
CA LYS A 89 -3.91 -9.90 -5.49
C LYS A 89 -3.90 -8.43 -5.03
N ALA A 90 -2.87 -7.65 -5.36
CA ALA A 90 -2.81 -6.24 -4.97
C ALA A 90 -2.91 -5.31 -6.18
N SER A 91 -3.31 -4.07 -5.94
CA SER A 91 -3.25 -2.97 -6.91
C SER A 91 -1.96 -2.16 -6.81
N GLY A 92 -1.25 -2.25 -5.68
CA GLY A 92 0.02 -1.59 -5.41
C GLY A 92 0.57 -1.99 -4.06
N ILE A 93 1.81 -1.60 -3.77
CA ILE A 93 2.53 -1.94 -2.54
C ILE A 93 3.10 -0.67 -1.91
N ALA A 94 2.77 -0.39 -0.64
CA ALA A 94 3.52 0.52 0.23
C ALA A 94 4.40 -0.34 1.13
N LEU A 95 5.72 -0.27 0.96
CA LEU A 95 6.67 -1.13 1.66
C LEU A 95 7.54 -0.33 2.62
N ASN A 96 7.39 -0.57 3.92
CA ASN A 96 8.37 -0.21 4.92
C ASN A 96 9.17 -1.46 5.31
N ALA A 97 10.24 -1.74 4.60
CA ALA A 97 11.04 -2.94 4.84
C ALA A 97 11.91 -2.86 6.11
N GLY A 98 11.87 -1.73 6.84
CA GLY A 98 12.71 -1.54 8.02
C GLY A 98 14.20 -1.64 7.66
N ALA A 99 14.96 -2.39 8.45
CA ALA A 99 16.39 -2.59 8.21
C ALA A 99 16.69 -3.34 6.91
N TYR A 100 15.76 -4.16 6.41
CA TYR A 100 15.96 -4.89 5.15
C TYR A 100 16.09 -3.98 3.92
N THR A 101 15.63 -2.74 4.00
CA THR A 101 15.90 -1.73 2.97
C THR A 101 17.40 -1.63 2.65
N HIS A 102 18.26 -1.75 3.67
CA HIS A 102 19.70 -1.54 3.57
C HIS A 102 20.49 -2.81 3.24
N THR A 103 19.85 -3.99 3.19
CA THR A 103 20.53 -5.29 3.09
C THR A 103 19.94 -6.24 2.07
N SER A 104 18.67 -6.09 1.68
CA SER A 104 17.95 -7.14 0.94
C SER A 104 17.92 -6.92 -0.56
N ILE A 105 18.76 -7.65 -1.27
CA ILE A 105 18.65 -7.82 -2.73
C ILE A 105 17.43 -8.72 -3.06
N ALA A 106 17.08 -9.65 -2.18
CA ALA A 106 15.92 -10.52 -2.38
C ALA A 106 14.59 -9.74 -2.47
N LEU A 107 14.41 -8.72 -1.64
CA LEU A 107 13.23 -7.83 -1.72
C LEU A 107 13.26 -6.97 -3.00
N HIS A 108 14.44 -6.49 -3.41
CA HIS A 108 14.61 -5.80 -4.69
C HIS A 108 14.11 -6.65 -5.85
N ASP A 109 14.59 -7.88 -5.95
CA ASP A 109 14.25 -8.79 -7.04
C ASP A 109 12.76 -9.17 -7.00
N ALA A 110 12.21 -9.40 -5.80
CA ALA A 110 10.79 -9.68 -5.61
C ALA A 110 9.89 -8.53 -6.11
N LEU A 111 10.25 -7.28 -5.80
CA LEU A 111 9.52 -6.10 -6.25
C LEU A 111 9.52 -5.98 -7.79
N LYS A 112 10.67 -6.23 -8.42
CA LYS A 112 10.76 -6.24 -9.89
C LYS A 112 9.93 -7.36 -10.50
N ALA A 113 9.91 -8.55 -9.88
CA ALA A 113 9.12 -9.69 -10.34
C ALA A 113 7.62 -9.50 -10.14
N ALA A 114 7.20 -8.77 -9.11
CA ALA A 114 5.80 -8.50 -8.84
C ALA A 114 5.14 -7.62 -9.90
N ASP A 115 5.89 -6.69 -10.49
CA ASP A 115 5.42 -5.81 -11.57
C ASP A 115 4.11 -5.07 -11.23
N VAL A 116 4.04 -4.55 -10.01
CA VAL A 116 2.94 -3.70 -9.53
C VAL A 116 3.50 -2.37 -9.02
N PRO A 117 2.75 -1.26 -9.08
CA PRO A 117 3.19 0.00 -8.51
C PRO A 117 3.62 -0.17 -7.05
N ALA A 118 4.80 0.32 -6.71
CA ALA A 118 5.33 0.23 -5.35
C ALA A 118 5.96 1.55 -4.89
N VAL A 119 5.80 1.85 -3.60
CA VAL A 119 6.42 3.01 -2.93
C VAL A 119 7.14 2.52 -1.68
N GLU A 120 8.41 2.88 -1.54
CA GLU A 120 9.19 2.66 -0.32
C GLU A 120 8.83 3.71 0.72
N VAL A 121 8.61 3.28 1.98
CA VAL A 121 8.15 4.14 3.07
C VAL A 121 9.07 4.04 4.27
N HIS A 122 9.42 5.18 4.86
CA HIS A 122 10.12 5.26 6.15
C HIS A 122 9.49 6.35 7.03
N LEU A 123 9.32 6.06 8.32
CA LEU A 123 8.86 7.03 9.32
C LEU A 123 9.89 8.13 9.53
N SER A 124 11.15 7.74 9.73
CA SER A 124 12.27 8.65 9.94
C SER A 124 12.87 9.13 8.62
N ASN A 125 13.53 10.29 8.66
CA ASN A 125 14.41 10.70 7.58
C ASN A 125 15.72 9.89 7.66
N VAL A 126 15.85 8.87 6.79
CA VAL A 126 16.99 7.95 6.76
C VAL A 126 18.33 8.67 6.52
N HIS A 127 18.31 9.82 5.83
CA HIS A 127 19.49 10.62 5.54
C HIS A 127 20.01 11.44 6.75
N LYS A 128 19.21 11.56 7.82
CA LYS A 128 19.62 12.17 9.09
C LYS A 128 20.15 11.14 10.09
N ARG A 129 20.27 9.88 9.70
CA ARG A 129 20.68 8.78 10.56
C ARG A 129 22.09 8.31 10.21
N GLU A 130 22.48 7.15 10.70
CA GLU A 130 23.80 6.56 10.51
C GLU A 130 24.09 6.31 9.02
N ALA A 131 25.32 6.47 8.60
CA ALA A 131 25.74 6.39 7.19
C ALA A 131 25.31 5.08 6.49
N PHE A 132 25.27 3.96 7.22
CA PHE A 132 24.84 2.68 6.66
C PHE A 132 23.34 2.64 6.28
N ARG A 133 22.53 3.64 6.73
CA ARG A 133 21.12 3.78 6.37
C ARG A 133 20.89 4.66 5.15
N HIS A 134 21.92 5.28 4.59
CA HIS A 134 21.76 6.18 3.45
C HIS A 134 21.60 5.44 2.13
N HIS A 135 21.90 4.13 2.09
CA HIS A 135 21.71 3.30 0.89
C HIS A 135 20.46 2.44 1.01
N SER A 136 19.65 2.43 -0.04
CA SER A 136 18.50 1.53 -0.19
C SER A 136 18.71 0.62 -1.39
N PHE A 137 18.64 -0.70 -1.17
CA PHE A 137 18.54 -1.69 -2.25
C PHE A 137 17.14 -1.73 -2.88
N ILE A 138 16.14 -1.21 -2.18
CA ILE A 138 14.74 -1.24 -2.61
C ILE A 138 14.41 -0.05 -3.51
N ALA A 139 14.95 1.13 -3.24
CA ALA A 139 14.66 2.36 -3.96
C ALA A 139 14.72 2.24 -5.50
N PRO A 140 15.68 1.54 -6.12
CA PRO A 140 15.72 1.36 -7.57
C PRO A 140 14.62 0.46 -8.14
N ALA A 141 13.90 -0.30 -7.29
CA ALA A 141 12.86 -1.25 -7.69
C ALA A 141 11.42 -0.73 -7.47
N VAL A 142 11.27 0.50 -7.00
CA VAL A 142 9.97 1.13 -6.70
C VAL A 142 9.76 2.41 -7.48
N ASN A 143 8.52 2.91 -7.52
CA ASN A 143 8.18 4.17 -8.20
C ASN A 143 8.70 5.42 -7.48
N GLY A 144 8.88 5.34 -6.16
CA GLY A 144 9.36 6.46 -5.36
C GLY A 144 9.61 6.09 -3.91
N VAL A 145 10.26 7.00 -3.18
CA VAL A 145 10.60 6.84 -1.76
C VAL A 145 10.01 8.01 -0.99
N ILE A 146 9.34 7.72 0.12
CA ILE A 146 8.80 8.72 1.05
C ILE A 146 9.39 8.44 2.43
N CYS A 147 10.09 9.41 3.00
CA CYS A 147 10.73 9.26 4.31
C CYS A 147 10.70 10.56 5.12
N GLY A 148 10.67 10.48 6.44
CA GLY A 148 10.91 11.61 7.33
C GLY A 148 9.69 12.37 7.82
N PHE A 149 8.46 11.91 7.50
CA PHE A 149 7.22 12.57 7.89
C PHE A 149 6.44 11.81 8.99
N GLY A 150 7.13 10.95 9.75
CA GLY A 150 6.49 10.10 10.75
C GLY A 150 5.43 9.20 10.10
N VAL A 151 4.32 8.99 10.80
CA VAL A 151 3.21 8.15 10.30
C VAL A 151 2.57 8.73 9.04
N ASN A 152 2.63 10.05 8.83
CA ASN A 152 2.15 10.70 7.61
C ASN A 152 2.85 10.19 6.35
N SER A 153 4.07 9.64 6.46
CA SER A 153 4.76 9.01 5.32
C SER A 153 3.92 7.90 4.67
N TYR A 154 3.17 7.13 5.45
CA TYR A 154 2.28 6.09 4.93
C TYR A 154 1.07 6.67 4.19
N GLU A 155 0.44 7.71 4.74
CA GLU A 155 -0.71 8.37 4.10
C GLU A 155 -0.30 9.00 2.75
N LEU A 156 0.90 9.59 2.70
CA LEU A 156 1.48 10.12 1.46
C LEU A 156 1.76 9.00 0.45
N ALA A 157 2.28 7.85 0.90
CA ALA A 157 2.53 6.70 0.02
C ALA A 157 1.24 6.13 -0.56
N ILE A 158 0.17 6.00 0.25
CA ILE A 158 -1.15 5.57 -0.21
C ILE A 158 -1.70 6.55 -1.24
N SER A 159 -1.53 7.85 -1.01
CA SER A 159 -1.97 8.90 -1.94
C SER A 159 -1.21 8.83 -3.27
N ALA A 160 0.11 8.62 -3.22
CA ALA A 160 0.94 8.44 -4.41
C ALA A 160 0.53 7.19 -5.21
N LEU A 161 0.33 6.06 -4.53
CA LEU A 161 -0.13 4.81 -5.15
C LEU A 161 -1.51 4.97 -5.78
N ALA A 162 -2.46 5.59 -5.09
CA ALA A 162 -3.80 5.84 -5.63
C ALA A 162 -3.74 6.66 -6.93
N SER A 163 -2.87 7.66 -7.00
CA SER A 163 -2.64 8.47 -8.20
C SER A 163 -2.08 7.62 -9.35
N ILE A 164 -1.03 6.84 -9.10
CA ILE A 164 -0.40 5.97 -10.11
C ILE A 164 -1.39 4.92 -10.64
N ILE A 165 -2.10 4.23 -9.73
CA ILE A 165 -3.06 3.18 -10.10
C ILE A 165 -4.21 3.75 -10.94
N THR A 166 -4.70 4.94 -10.58
CA THR A 166 -5.79 5.60 -11.32
C THR A 166 -5.34 6.07 -12.69
N ALA A 167 -4.10 6.56 -12.82
CA ALA A 167 -3.54 6.97 -14.11
C ALA A 167 -3.39 5.77 -15.06
N ASN A 168 -2.87 4.63 -14.57
CA ASN A 168 -2.68 3.41 -15.37
C ASN A 168 -3.99 2.77 -15.88
N LYS A 169 -5.14 3.12 -15.30
CA LYS A 169 -6.46 2.64 -15.77
C LYS A 169 -7.05 3.46 -16.92
N LYS A 170 -6.49 4.65 -17.18
CA LYS A 170 -7.00 5.57 -18.20
C LYS A 170 -6.26 5.45 -19.54
N GLY A 171 -5.15 4.74 -19.58
CA GLY A 171 -4.35 4.44 -20.77
C GLY A 171 -4.63 3.03 -21.24
#